data_17c8ff62e06c20f9f45d0ff00a34cd05
#
_entry.id   17c8ff62e06c20f9f45d0ff00a34cd05
#
_cell.length_a   1.000
_cell.length_b   1.000
_cell.length_c   1.000
_cell.angle_alpha   90.00
_cell.angle_beta   90.00
_cell.angle_gamma   90.00
#
_symmetry.space_group_name_H-M   'P 1'
#
loop_
_entity.id
_entity.type
_entity.pdbx_description
1 polymer ?
#
loop_
_entity_poly.entity_id
_entity_poly.type
_entity_poly.pdbx_seq_one_letter_code
_entity_poly.pdbx_strand_id
1 'polypeptide(L)'
;MRAFLKKILGFWGRMSEHHISAYAAQAAFFWVLSLIPIILLLLTLVQFTPITKADVMTAAYEFFPTPIRATIISIINEVYNQSRAVIPLTALVAIWSAGKGTLAMTNGLNCIYNVEETRNYVILRVRAAFYTIVLVVSILLTLILLGFGNSISLLVNQYIPVFSYVTDFIIEIRTIAIICVLIAFSLCIYKFLPNNAKCQRKIKNQLAGAFFTSFGWTLASFVISIYMDIFKGFSNMYGSLTTIVLIMLWLYASMYIMLIGGEINVLVEEHLDIEN
;
A
#
# COMPACT_ATOMS: atom_id res chain seq x y z
N MET A 1 6.85 -15.98 -33.23
CA MET A 1 7.45 -16.58 -32.03
C MET A 1 8.79 -15.94 -31.64
N ARG A 2 9.81 -15.86 -32.53
CA ARG A 2 11.14 -15.26 -32.23
C ARG A 2 11.08 -13.77 -31.85
N ALA A 3 10.24 -12.96 -32.50
CA ALA A 3 10.09 -11.54 -32.19
C ALA A 3 9.43 -11.30 -30.82
N PHE A 4 8.47 -12.13 -30.44
CA PHE A 4 7.81 -12.10 -29.13
C PHE A 4 8.78 -12.47 -28.00
N LEU A 5 9.56 -13.55 -28.20
CA LEU A 5 10.63 -13.95 -27.27
C LEU A 5 11.68 -12.84 -27.08
N LYS A 6 12.08 -12.17 -28.18
CA LYS A 6 13.04 -11.06 -28.12
C LYS A 6 12.51 -9.86 -27.31
N LYS A 7 11.21 -9.54 -27.45
CA LYS A 7 10.55 -8.49 -26.64
C LYS A 7 10.50 -8.86 -25.14
N ILE A 8 10.16 -10.11 -24.82
CA ILE A 8 10.15 -10.59 -23.42
C ILE A 8 11.56 -10.57 -22.83
N LEU A 9 12.56 -11.08 -23.54
CA LEU A 9 13.94 -11.06 -23.05
C LEU A 9 14.46 -9.64 -22.88
N GLY A 10 14.10 -8.72 -23.77
CA GLY A 10 14.42 -7.29 -23.62
C GLY A 10 13.79 -6.68 -22.37
N PHE A 11 12.53 -6.99 -22.08
CA PHE A 11 11.84 -6.54 -20.89
C PHE A 11 12.51 -7.06 -19.58
N TRP A 12 12.86 -8.34 -19.54
CA TRP A 12 13.61 -8.92 -18.43
C TRP A 12 15.00 -8.28 -18.26
N GLY A 13 15.69 -8.01 -19.37
CA GLY A 13 16.98 -7.30 -19.35
C GLY A 13 16.86 -5.92 -18.69
N ARG A 14 15.87 -5.11 -19.09
CA ARG A 14 15.59 -3.79 -18.51
C ARG A 14 15.27 -3.88 -17.01
N MET A 15 14.45 -4.83 -16.59
CA MET A 15 14.11 -5.04 -15.17
C MET A 15 15.36 -5.33 -14.33
N SER A 16 16.32 -6.08 -14.89
CA SER A 16 17.60 -6.38 -14.23
C SER A 16 18.51 -5.16 -14.20
N GLU A 17 18.61 -4.43 -15.28
CA GLU A 17 19.41 -3.21 -15.44
C GLU A 17 18.94 -2.10 -14.50
N HIS A 18 17.61 -1.92 -14.36
CA HIS A 18 17.01 -0.97 -13.44
C HIS A 18 16.95 -1.44 -11.98
N HIS A 19 17.54 -2.59 -11.66
CA HIS A 19 17.60 -3.14 -10.30
C HIS A 19 16.25 -3.18 -9.58
N ILE A 20 15.16 -3.48 -10.29
CA ILE A 20 13.77 -3.44 -9.77
C ILE A 20 13.62 -4.28 -8.49
N SER A 21 14.20 -5.48 -8.46
CA SER A 21 14.13 -6.36 -7.29
C SER A 21 14.80 -5.76 -6.05
N ALA A 22 15.92 -5.05 -6.23
CA ALA A 22 16.64 -4.43 -5.12
C ALA A 22 15.85 -3.27 -4.52
N TYR A 23 15.29 -2.38 -5.35
CA TYR A 23 14.44 -1.28 -4.88
C TYR A 23 13.16 -1.78 -4.24
N ALA A 24 12.52 -2.81 -4.79
CA ALA A 24 11.35 -3.44 -4.21
C ALA A 24 11.64 -4.05 -2.84
N ALA A 25 12.76 -4.77 -2.70
CA ALA A 25 13.19 -5.35 -1.42
C ALA A 25 13.51 -4.28 -0.39
N GLN A 26 14.21 -3.22 -0.78
CA GLN A 26 14.52 -2.08 0.09
C GLN A 26 13.25 -1.39 0.57
N ALA A 27 12.30 -1.14 -0.33
CA ALA A 27 11.03 -0.52 0.01
C ALA A 27 10.23 -1.41 0.98
N ALA A 28 10.09 -2.70 0.68
CA ALA A 28 9.38 -3.66 1.51
C ALA A 28 9.99 -3.75 2.92
N PHE A 29 11.33 -3.82 3.03
CA PHE A 29 12.02 -3.85 4.30
C PHE A 29 11.69 -2.63 5.18
N PHE A 30 11.78 -1.42 4.63
CA PHE A 30 11.47 -0.21 5.40
C PHE A 30 9.98 -0.09 5.74
N TRP A 31 9.08 -0.59 4.86
CA TRP A 31 7.66 -0.65 5.17
C TRP A 31 7.36 -1.62 6.30
N VAL A 32 7.98 -2.80 6.32
CA VAL A 32 7.85 -3.76 7.44
C VAL A 32 8.35 -3.12 8.74
N LEU A 33 9.50 -2.47 8.73
CA LEU A 33 10.03 -1.78 9.92
C LEU A 33 9.09 -0.67 10.41
N SER A 34 8.35 -0.03 9.50
CA SER A 34 7.42 1.04 9.85
C SER A 34 6.05 0.54 10.32
N LEU A 35 5.72 -0.74 10.13
CA LEU A 35 4.41 -1.27 10.53
C LEU A 35 4.16 -1.09 12.03
N ILE A 36 5.13 -1.42 12.87
CA ILE A 36 4.98 -1.29 14.33
C ILE A 36 4.71 0.17 14.73
N PRO A 37 5.56 1.16 14.36
CA PRO A 37 5.28 2.56 14.65
C PRO A 37 3.95 3.06 14.06
N ILE A 38 3.57 2.60 12.85
CA ILE A 38 2.30 3.00 12.22
C ILE A 38 1.10 2.44 13.02
N ILE A 39 1.14 1.17 13.39
CA ILE A 39 0.08 0.56 14.20
C ILE A 39 -0.06 1.29 15.54
N LEU A 40 1.05 1.57 16.21
CA LEU A 40 1.07 2.34 17.45
C LEU A 40 0.46 3.74 17.25
N LEU A 41 0.82 4.43 16.18
CA LEU A 41 0.26 5.74 15.84
C LEU A 41 -1.26 5.66 15.62
N LEU A 42 -1.73 4.69 14.83
CA LEU A 42 -3.14 4.51 14.51
C LEU A 42 -3.95 4.22 15.78
N LEU A 43 -3.50 3.28 16.61
CA LEU A 43 -4.16 2.96 17.87
C LEU A 43 -4.19 4.17 18.82
N THR A 44 -3.14 4.97 18.81
CA THR A 44 -3.08 6.18 19.61
C THR A 44 -4.04 7.25 19.11
N LEU A 45 -4.18 7.41 17.77
CA LEU A 45 -5.14 8.32 17.17
C LEU A 45 -6.58 7.92 17.47
N VAL A 46 -6.87 6.62 17.56
CA VAL A 46 -8.19 6.11 17.95
C VAL A 46 -8.61 6.59 19.35
N GLN A 47 -7.67 6.80 20.28
CA GLN A 47 -7.98 7.35 21.61
C GLN A 47 -8.58 8.76 21.60
N PHE A 48 -8.44 9.51 20.50
CA PHE A 48 -9.05 10.83 20.31
C PHE A 48 -10.43 10.77 19.64
N THR A 49 -10.88 9.56 19.28
CA THR A 49 -12.21 9.32 18.73
C THR A 49 -13.16 8.83 19.84
N PRO A 50 -14.48 8.83 19.63
CA PRO A 50 -15.44 8.22 20.55
C PRO A 50 -15.36 6.68 20.62
N ILE A 51 -14.44 6.06 19.86
CA ILE A 51 -14.26 4.61 19.81
C ILE A 51 -13.61 4.14 21.12
N THR A 52 -14.27 3.23 21.81
CA THR A 52 -13.78 2.70 23.08
C THR A 52 -12.73 1.60 22.88
N LYS A 53 -11.94 1.33 23.92
CA LYS A 53 -11.02 0.19 23.92
C LYS A 53 -11.74 -1.13 23.61
N ALA A 54 -12.96 -1.29 24.10
CA ALA A 54 -13.77 -2.49 23.88
C ALA A 54 -14.13 -2.66 22.40
N ASP A 55 -14.48 -1.57 21.70
CA ASP A 55 -14.81 -1.60 20.28
C ASP A 55 -13.58 -2.01 19.45
N VAL A 56 -12.39 -1.47 19.76
CA VAL A 56 -11.14 -1.83 19.11
C VAL A 56 -10.77 -3.29 19.36
N MET A 57 -11.00 -3.78 20.57
CA MET A 57 -10.79 -5.18 20.91
C MET A 57 -11.74 -6.10 20.13
N THR A 58 -13.02 -5.76 20.05
CA THR A 58 -14.02 -6.51 19.27
C THR A 58 -13.62 -6.55 17.80
N ALA A 59 -13.27 -5.41 17.21
CA ALA A 59 -12.75 -5.35 15.86
C ALA A 59 -11.50 -6.22 15.66
N ALA A 60 -10.58 -6.22 16.64
CA ALA A 60 -9.38 -7.07 16.57
C ALA A 60 -9.74 -8.57 16.54
N TYR A 61 -10.76 -8.98 17.26
CA TYR A 61 -11.26 -10.37 17.24
C TYR A 61 -11.89 -10.75 15.90
N GLU A 62 -12.56 -9.83 15.24
CA GLU A 62 -13.25 -10.07 13.99
C GLU A 62 -12.29 -10.05 12.78
N PHE A 63 -11.37 -9.09 12.73
CA PHE A 63 -10.53 -8.85 11.53
C PHE A 63 -9.22 -9.66 11.50
N PHE A 64 -8.65 -9.98 12.68
CA PHE A 64 -7.34 -10.61 12.69
C PHE A 64 -7.43 -12.14 12.88
N PRO A 65 -6.63 -12.90 12.08
CA PRO A 65 -6.51 -14.36 12.26
C PRO A 65 -6.02 -14.74 13.66
N THR A 66 -6.45 -15.89 14.15
CA THR A 66 -6.14 -16.40 15.50
C THR A 66 -4.65 -16.34 15.87
N PRO A 67 -3.67 -16.66 14.96
CA PRO A 67 -2.26 -16.67 15.34
C PRO A 67 -1.68 -15.32 15.75
N ILE A 68 -2.20 -14.21 15.19
CA ILE A 68 -1.70 -12.85 15.46
C ILE A 68 -2.58 -12.08 16.44
N ARG A 69 -3.77 -12.59 16.73
CA ARG A 69 -4.76 -11.93 17.57
C ARG A 69 -4.21 -11.59 18.95
N ALA A 70 -3.52 -12.54 19.61
CA ALA A 70 -2.91 -12.32 20.91
C ALA A 70 -1.90 -11.16 20.91
N THR A 71 -1.08 -11.07 19.87
CA THR A 71 -0.12 -9.98 19.71
C THR A 71 -0.81 -8.63 19.52
N ILE A 72 -1.85 -8.57 18.68
CA ILE A 72 -2.63 -7.35 18.46
C ILE A 72 -3.32 -6.89 19.74
N ILE A 73 -3.92 -7.81 20.50
CA ILE A 73 -4.55 -7.50 21.78
C ILE A 73 -3.54 -6.96 22.79
N SER A 74 -2.33 -7.54 22.84
CA SER A 74 -1.25 -7.04 23.69
C SER A 74 -0.88 -5.61 23.32
N ILE A 75 -0.69 -5.32 22.01
CA ILE A 75 -0.40 -3.97 21.50
C ILE A 75 -1.52 -2.99 21.86
N ILE A 76 -2.78 -3.35 21.66
CA ILE A 76 -3.93 -2.52 22.04
C ILE A 76 -3.89 -2.17 23.53
N ASN A 77 -3.69 -3.17 24.38
CA ASN A 77 -3.60 -2.96 25.82
C ASN A 77 -2.46 -2.01 26.20
N GLU A 78 -1.29 -2.20 25.60
CA GLU A 78 -0.11 -1.38 25.86
C GLU A 78 -0.35 0.07 25.45
N VAL A 79 -0.89 0.30 24.26
CA VAL A 79 -1.16 1.66 23.73
C VAL A 79 -2.18 2.40 24.58
N TYR A 80 -3.28 1.74 24.97
CA TYR A 80 -4.30 2.39 25.82
C TYR A 80 -3.83 2.66 27.25
N ASN A 81 -2.76 2.02 27.69
CA ASN A 81 -2.12 2.26 28.98
C ASN A 81 -0.99 3.29 28.93
N GLN A 82 -0.53 3.67 27.71
CA GLN A 82 0.56 4.64 27.55
C GLN A 82 0.11 6.08 27.80
N SER A 83 1.08 6.90 28.24
CA SER A 83 0.90 8.34 28.36
C SER A 83 0.71 9.01 26.99
N ARG A 84 -0.21 9.96 26.90
CA ARG A 84 -0.44 10.78 25.70
C ARG A 84 0.79 11.53 25.22
N ALA A 85 1.79 11.75 26.07
CA ALA A 85 3.06 12.39 25.72
C ALA A 85 3.92 11.58 24.75
N VAL A 86 3.68 10.26 24.62
CA VAL A 86 4.43 9.37 23.71
C VAL A 86 3.97 9.53 22.25
N ILE A 87 2.75 10.06 22.04
CA ILE A 87 2.12 10.15 20.72
C ILE A 87 2.96 10.92 19.68
N PRO A 88 3.47 12.13 19.96
CA PRO A 88 4.25 12.88 18.99
C PRO A 88 5.53 12.16 18.57
N LEU A 89 6.18 11.50 19.52
CA LEU A 89 7.40 10.74 19.25
C LEU A 89 7.11 9.53 18.37
N THR A 90 6.05 8.77 18.67
CA THR A 90 5.63 7.61 17.89
C THR A 90 5.24 8.01 16.47
N ALA A 91 4.52 9.12 16.31
CA ALA A 91 4.15 9.67 15.01
C ALA A 91 5.40 10.03 14.18
N LEU A 92 6.37 10.70 14.80
CA LEU A 92 7.60 11.10 14.14
C LEU A 92 8.42 9.88 13.69
N VAL A 93 8.54 8.87 14.53
CA VAL A 93 9.23 7.62 14.18
C VAL A 93 8.50 6.86 13.08
N ALA A 94 7.16 6.79 13.13
CA ALA A 94 6.34 6.14 12.11
C ALA A 94 6.55 6.80 10.73
N ILE A 95 6.38 8.12 10.66
CA ILE A 95 6.51 8.89 9.42
C ILE A 95 7.94 8.81 8.89
N TRP A 96 8.93 8.89 9.76
CA TRP A 96 10.34 8.79 9.38
C TRP A 96 10.70 7.43 8.80
N SER A 97 10.27 6.34 9.45
CA SER A 97 10.57 4.97 9.01
C SER A 97 9.86 4.64 7.69
N ALA A 98 8.56 4.93 7.60
CA ALA A 98 7.78 4.69 6.39
C ALA A 98 8.25 5.56 5.22
N GLY A 99 8.69 6.80 5.49
CA GLY A 99 9.28 7.68 4.50
C GLY A 99 10.54 7.11 3.84
N LYS A 100 11.29 6.22 4.51
CA LYS A 100 12.42 5.50 3.88
C LYS A 100 11.95 4.52 2.80
N GLY A 101 10.85 3.81 3.05
CA GLY A 101 10.26 2.91 2.06
C GLY A 101 9.76 3.66 0.81
N THR A 102 9.07 4.78 1.03
CA THR A 102 8.62 5.65 -0.06
C THR A 102 9.80 6.25 -0.84
N LEU A 103 10.90 6.58 -0.16
CA LEU A 103 12.12 7.05 -0.81
C LEU A 103 12.78 5.97 -1.68
N ALA A 104 12.79 4.72 -1.22
CA ALA A 104 13.29 3.58 -2.02
C ALA A 104 12.46 3.42 -3.31
N MET A 105 11.12 3.54 -3.21
CA MET A 105 10.24 3.55 -4.39
C MET A 105 10.52 4.73 -5.31
N THR A 106 10.77 5.92 -4.77
CA THR A 106 11.13 7.10 -5.55
C THR A 106 12.40 6.85 -6.36
N ASN A 107 13.43 6.30 -5.72
CA ASN A 107 14.70 5.99 -6.38
C ASN A 107 14.52 4.91 -7.47
N GLY A 108 13.74 3.87 -7.19
CA GLY A 108 13.42 2.84 -8.17
C GLY A 108 12.69 3.41 -9.39
N LEU A 109 11.67 4.24 -9.18
CA LEU A 109 10.96 4.90 -10.27
C LEU A 109 11.84 5.90 -11.02
N ASN A 110 12.70 6.66 -10.33
CA ASN A 110 13.66 7.55 -10.99
C ASN A 110 14.62 6.77 -11.90
N CYS A 111 15.09 5.60 -11.45
CA CYS A 111 15.92 4.70 -12.25
C CYS A 111 15.18 4.20 -13.50
N ILE A 112 13.95 3.69 -13.34
CA ILE A 112 13.11 3.20 -14.44
C ILE A 112 12.82 4.29 -15.48
N TYR A 113 12.51 5.49 -15.01
CA TYR A 113 12.21 6.65 -15.88
C TYR A 113 13.47 7.37 -16.38
N ASN A 114 14.66 6.87 -16.05
CA ASN A 114 15.95 7.45 -16.41
C ASN A 114 16.06 8.95 -16.06
N VAL A 115 15.67 9.29 -14.82
CA VAL A 115 15.64 10.66 -14.33
C VAL A 115 16.57 10.80 -13.14
N GLU A 116 17.50 11.75 -13.19
CA GLU A 116 18.37 12.08 -12.07
C GLU A 116 17.59 12.81 -10.96
N GLU A 117 17.86 12.46 -9.71
CA GLU A 117 17.27 13.13 -8.55
C GLU A 117 17.99 14.47 -8.30
N THR A 118 17.29 15.56 -8.58
CA THR A 118 17.83 16.92 -8.40
C THR A 118 17.24 17.65 -7.17
N ARG A 119 16.25 17.06 -6.53
CA ARG A 119 15.58 17.67 -5.36
C ARG A 119 16.47 17.57 -4.12
N ASN A 120 16.46 18.62 -3.30
CA ASN A 120 17.17 18.60 -2.02
C ASN A 120 16.63 17.46 -1.13
N TYR A 121 17.52 16.82 -0.37
CA TYR A 121 17.21 15.74 0.55
C TYR A 121 16.04 16.05 1.49
N VAL A 122 15.96 17.28 2.01
CA VAL A 122 14.87 17.72 2.90
C VAL A 122 13.52 17.71 2.16
N ILE A 123 13.48 18.24 0.94
CA ILE A 123 12.26 18.24 0.11
C ILE A 123 11.84 16.82 -0.21
N LEU A 124 12.79 15.95 -0.52
CA LEU A 124 12.55 14.54 -0.78
C LEU A 124 11.92 13.85 0.43
N ARG A 125 12.43 14.15 1.63
CA ARG A 125 11.91 13.62 2.90
C ARG A 125 10.49 14.10 3.20
N VAL A 126 10.21 15.37 3.03
CA VAL A 126 8.88 15.95 3.25
C VAL A 126 7.87 15.33 2.26
N ARG A 127 8.26 15.19 1.00
CA ARG A 127 7.42 14.51 -0.01
C ARG A 127 7.19 13.04 0.35
N ALA A 128 8.23 12.30 0.71
CA ALA A 128 8.10 10.91 1.12
C ALA A 128 7.16 10.75 2.31
N ALA A 129 7.26 11.62 3.32
CA ALA A 129 6.36 11.65 4.46
C ALA A 129 4.90 11.93 4.03
N PHE A 130 4.69 12.91 3.15
CA PHE A 130 3.36 13.23 2.62
C PHE A 130 2.73 12.04 1.88
N TYR A 131 3.46 11.40 0.95
CA TYR A 131 2.96 10.22 0.23
C TYR A 131 2.72 9.03 1.15
N THR A 132 3.53 8.89 2.19
CA THR A 132 3.29 7.87 3.22
C THR A 132 1.97 8.11 3.95
N ILE A 133 1.67 9.35 4.33
CA ILE A 133 0.39 9.71 4.96
C ILE A 133 -0.77 9.41 4.00
N VAL A 134 -0.67 9.81 2.74
CA VAL A 134 -1.69 9.54 1.71
C VAL A 134 -1.92 8.03 1.57
N LEU A 135 -0.85 7.24 1.52
CA LEU A 135 -0.95 5.77 1.44
C LEU A 135 -1.64 5.19 2.68
N VAL A 136 -1.22 5.59 3.88
CA VAL A 136 -1.84 5.11 5.13
C VAL A 136 -3.32 5.47 5.18
N VAL A 137 -3.68 6.70 4.82
CA VAL A 137 -5.08 7.13 4.74
C VAL A 137 -5.85 6.32 3.70
N SER A 138 -5.27 6.04 2.54
CA SER A 138 -5.89 5.22 1.49
C SER A 138 -6.15 3.79 1.97
N ILE A 139 -5.19 3.18 2.67
CA ILE A 139 -5.34 1.86 3.28
C ILE A 139 -6.46 1.87 4.32
N LEU A 140 -6.48 2.87 5.20
CA LEU A 140 -7.52 3.00 6.22
C LEU A 140 -8.92 3.16 5.62
N LEU A 141 -9.06 4.02 4.61
CA LEU A 141 -10.33 4.17 3.89
C LEU A 141 -10.77 2.86 3.25
N THR A 142 -9.84 2.13 2.64
CA THR A 142 -10.13 0.82 2.05
C THR A 142 -10.57 -0.19 3.11
N LEU A 143 -9.89 -0.24 4.25
CA LEU A 143 -10.25 -1.13 5.37
C LEU A 143 -11.60 -0.76 5.97
N ILE A 144 -11.91 0.53 6.12
CA ILE A 144 -13.20 1.01 6.61
C ILE A 144 -14.33 0.59 5.64
N LEU A 145 -14.14 0.78 4.34
CA LEU A 145 -15.13 0.40 3.32
C LEU A 145 -15.34 -1.11 3.26
N LEU A 146 -14.26 -1.90 3.37
CA LEU A 146 -14.33 -3.36 3.33
C LEU A 146 -14.94 -3.94 4.62
N GLY A 147 -14.45 -3.47 5.77
CA GLY A 147 -14.79 -4.04 7.06
C GLY A 147 -16.12 -3.54 7.62
N PHE A 148 -16.37 -2.24 7.52
CA PHE A 148 -17.53 -1.59 8.14
C PHE A 148 -18.59 -1.17 7.13
N GLY A 149 -18.44 -1.48 5.83
CA GLY A 149 -19.38 -1.04 4.80
C GLY A 149 -20.84 -1.38 5.14
N ASN A 150 -21.11 -2.61 5.56
CA ASN A 150 -22.48 -3.02 5.94
C ASN A 150 -22.97 -2.31 7.22
N SER A 151 -22.09 -2.11 8.20
CA SER A 151 -22.43 -1.41 9.44
C SER A 151 -22.65 0.10 9.20
N ILE A 152 -21.88 0.69 8.30
CA ILE A 152 -22.06 2.08 7.88
C ILE A 152 -23.41 2.24 7.16
N SER A 153 -23.80 1.30 6.27
CA SER A 153 -25.11 1.33 5.64
C SER A 153 -26.23 1.28 6.65
N LEU A 154 -26.15 0.38 7.63
CA LEU A 154 -27.16 0.28 8.69
C LEU A 154 -27.27 1.58 9.51
N LEU A 155 -26.14 2.20 9.86
CA LEU A 155 -26.14 3.46 10.61
C LEU A 155 -26.70 4.61 9.75
N VAL A 156 -26.28 4.72 8.49
CA VAL A 156 -26.81 5.75 7.59
C VAL A 156 -28.29 5.57 7.34
N ASN A 157 -28.76 4.35 7.12
CA ASN A 157 -30.18 4.05 6.94
C ASN A 157 -31.01 4.39 8.19
N GLN A 158 -30.43 4.23 9.38
CA GLN A 158 -31.10 4.53 10.64
C GLN A 158 -31.18 6.03 10.95
N TYR A 159 -30.09 6.79 10.68
CA TYR A 159 -30.00 8.21 11.06
C TYR A 159 -30.30 9.18 9.92
N ILE A 160 -30.04 8.81 8.68
CA ILE A 160 -30.22 9.66 7.50
C ILE A 160 -30.78 8.81 6.33
N PRO A 161 -32.07 8.41 6.38
CA PRO A 161 -32.68 7.51 5.39
C PRO A 161 -32.60 8.00 3.94
N VAL A 162 -32.47 9.31 3.72
CA VAL A 162 -32.33 9.92 2.37
C VAL A 162 -31.06 9.45 1.67
N PHE A 163 -30.01 9.07 2.41
CA PHE A 163 -28.76 8.58 1.84
C PHE A 163 -28.69 7.05 1.71
N SER A 164 -29.72 6.31 2.12
CA SER A 164 -29.76 4.84 2.02
C SER A 164 -29.45 4.34 0.62
N TYR A 165 -30.04 4.96 -0.40
CA TYR A 165 -29.85 4.60 -1.80
C TYR A 165 -28.38 4.74 -2.23
N VAL A 166 -27.68 5.76 -1.76
CA VAL A 166 -26.28 6.02 -2.08
C VAL A 166 -25.36 5.04 -1.35
N THR A 167 -25.63 4.74 -0.09
CA THR A 167 -24.84 3.78 0.68
C THR A 167 -24.99 2.36 0.18
N ASP A 168 -26.21 1.94 -0.14
CA ASP A 168 -26.47 0.61 -0.69
C ASP A 168 -25.81 0.45 -2.08
N PHE A 169 -25.89 1.48 -2.93
CA PHE A 169 -25.19 1.52 -4.21
C PHE A 169 -23.64 1.44 -4.03
N ILE A 170 -23.07 2.21 -3.09
CA ILE A 170 -21.62 2.16 -2.82
C ILE A 170 -21.19 0.77 -2.34
N ILE A 171 -22.00 0.09 -1.53
CA ILE A 171 -21.71 -1.26 -1.06
C ILE A 171 -21.77 -2.26 -2.19
N GLU A 172 -22.76 -2.15 -3.06
CA GLU A 172 -22.92 -3.02 -4.23
C GLU A 172 -21.73 -2.90 -5.19
N ILE A 173 -21.23 -1.67 -5.43
CA ILE A 173 -20.07 -1.41 -6.30
C ILE A 173 -18.73 -1.37 -5.57
N ARG A 174 -18.67 -1.71 -4.28
CA ARG A 174 -17.46 -1.56 -3.43
C ARG A 174 -16.20 -2.14 -4.06
N THR A 175 -16.28 -3.28 -4.72
CA THR A 175 -15.14 -3.92 -5.39
C THR A 175 -14.61 -3.05 -6.53
N ILE A 176 -15.52 -2.47 -7.33
CA ILE A 176 -15.15 -1.55 -8.41
C ILE A 176 -14.57 -0.26 -7.83
N ALA A 177 -15.18 0.27 -6.78
CA ALA A 177 -14.69 1.45 -6.08
C ALA A 177 -13.26 1.26 -5.55
N ILE A 178 -12.97 0.11 -4.94
CA ILE A 178 -11.62 -0.22 -4.46
C ILE A 178 -10.63 -0.28 -5.62
N ILE A 179 -10.96 -0.93 -6.72
CA ILE A 179 -10.09 -0.98 -7.91
C ILE A 179 -9.85 0.43 -8.45
N CYS A 180 -10.87 1.27 -8.53
CA CYS A 180 -10.73 2.67 -8.93
C CYS A 180 -9.80 3.47 -8.00
N VAL A 181 -9.91 3.27 -6.69
CA VAL A 181 -9.02 3.88 -5.69
C VAL A 181 -7.58 3.42 -5.89
N LEU A 182 -7.35 2.11 -6.10
CA LEU A 182 -6.01 1.56 -6.36
C LEU A 182 -5.41 2.11 -7.66
N ILE A 183 -6.21 2.23 -8.72
CA ILE A 183 -5.78 2.83 -9.99
C ILE A 183 -5.41 4.30 -9.77
N ALA A 184 -6.26 5.08 -9.11
CA ALA A 184 -6.02 6.48 -8.83
C ALA A 184 -4.76 6.68 -7.97
N PHE A 185 -4.58 5.83 -6.94
CA PHE A 185 -3.39 5.82 -6.09
C PHE A 185 -2.13 5.51 -6.90
N SER A 186 -2.15 4.47 -7.74
CA SER A 186 -1.01 4.10 -8.59
C SER A 186 -0.67 5.20 -9.59
N LEU A 187 -1.68 5.85 -10.19
CA LEU A 187 -1.49 7.02 -11.05
C LEU A 187 -0.82 8.18 -10.32
N CYS A 188 -1.26 8.47 -9.10
CA CYS A 188 -0.64 9.50 -8.27
C CYS A 188 0.84 9.18 -8.01
N ILE A 189 1.16 7.93 -7.69
CA ILE A 189 2.54 7.49 -7.49
C ILE A 189 3.37 7.68 -8.76
N TYR A 190 2.94 7.16 -9.90
CA TYR A 190 3.70 7.26 -11.15
C TYR A 190 3.89 8.69 -11.63
N LYS A 191 2.92 9.56 -11.38
CA LYS A 191 3.00 10.95 -11.81
C LYS A 191 3.82 11.83 -10.88
N PHE A 192 3.68 11.66 -9.57
CA PHE A 192 4.18 12.65 -8.60
C PHE A 192 5.41 12.19 -7.82
N LEU A 193 5.61 10.88 -7.65
CA LEU A 193 6.73 10.37 -6.88
C LEU A 193 8.07 10.57 -7.58
N PRO A 194 8.22 10.23 -8.88
CA PRO A 194 9.47 10.46 -9.61
C PRO A 194 9.79 11.94 -9.76
N ASN A 195 11.05 12.25 -10.06
CA ASN A 195 11.44 13.63 -10.33
C ASN A 195 10.93 14.09 -11.70
N ASN A 196 10.05 15.08 -11.72
CA ASN A 196 9.43 15.62 -12.94
C ASN A 196 10.11 16.92 -13.44
N ALA A 197 11.30 17.25 -12.95
CA ALA A 197 11.96 18.50 -13.28
C ALA A 197 12.29 18.65 -14.77
N LYS A 198 12.57 17.53 -15.46
CA LYS A 198 12.95 17.52 -16.90
C LYS A 198 11.86 17.01 -17.84
N CYS A 199 10.82 16.34 -17.35
CA CYS A 199 9.78 15.76 -18.20
C CYS A 199 8.42 15.75 -17.49
N GLN A 200 7.44 16.47 -18.05
CA GLN A 200 6.05 16.42 -17.56
C GLN A 200 5.34 15.22 -18.19
N ARG A 201 5.27 14.12 -17.44
CA ARG A 201 4.56 12.90 -17.89
C ARG A 201 3.05 13.12 -17.96
N LYS A 202 2.48 12.78 -19.12
CA LYS A 202 1.02 12.82 -19.30
C LYS A 202 0.37 11.71 -18.50
N ILE A 203 -0.75 11.99 -17.82
CA ILE A 203 -1.48 11.00 -17.02
C ILE A 203 -1.93 9.82 -17.88
N LYS A 204 -2.28 10.08 -19.14
CA LYS A 204 -2.72 9.03 -20.08
C LYS A 204 -1.68 7.93 -20.30
N ASN A 205 -0.40 8.30 -20.32
CA ASN A 205 0.71 7.35 -20.52
C ASN A 205 0.99 6.50 -19.28
N GLN A 206 0.49 6.92 -18.10
CA GLN A 206 0.67 6.21 -16.84
C GLN A 206 -0.49 5.24 -16.52
N LEU A 207 -1.55 5.25 -17.33
CA LEU A 207 -2.73 4.41 -17.12
C LEU A 207 -2.42 2.91 -17.24
N ALA A 208 -1.60 2.52 -18.23
CA ALA A 208 -1.29 1.11 -18.47
C ALA A 208 -0.63 0.45 -17.25
N GLY A 209 0.40 1.11 -16.69
CA GLY A 209 1.06 0.63 -15.47
C GLY A 209 0.15 0.70 -14.26
N ALA A 210 -0.73 1.71 -14.15
CA ALA A 210 -1.66 1.80 -13.03
C ALA A 210 -2.69 0.66 -13.05
N PHE A 211 -3.23 0.30 -14.20
CA PHE A 211 -4.11 -0.87 -14.36
C PHE A 211 -3.37 -2.17 -14.03
N PHE A 212 -2.15 -2.34 -14.58
CA PHE A 212 -1.33 -3.50 -14.29
C PHE A 212 -1.05 -3.66 -12.80
N THR A 213 -0.68 -2.57 -12.12
CA THR A 213 -0.38 -2.56 -10.68
C THR A 213 -1.60 -2.89 -9.86
N SER A 214 -2.75 -2.29 -10.15
CA SER A 214 -3.98 -2.52 -9.39
C SER A 214 -4.47 -3.95 -9.53
N PHE A 215 -4.44 -4.51 -10.74
CA PHE A 215 -4.75 -5.91 -10.98
C PHE A 215 -3.73 -6.85 -10.32
N GLY A 216 -2.44 -6.57 -10.48
CA GLY A 216 -1.36 -7.35 -9.89
C GLY A 216 -1.41 -7.37 -8.36
N TRP A 217 -1.73 -6.26 -7.70
CA TRP A 217 -1.91 -6.21 -6.25
C TRP A 217 -3.10 -7.05 -5.80
N THR A 218 -4.21 -6.96 -6.51
CA THR A 218 -5.40 -7.75 -6.21
C THR A 218 -5.08 -9.25 -6.36
N LEU A 219 -4.39 -9.64 -7.43
CA LEU A 219 -3.98 -11.01 -7.67
C LEU A 219 -2.99 -11.51 -6.61
N ALA A 220 -1.97 -10.72 -6.27
CA ALA A 220 -0.99 -11.07 -5.24
C ALA A 220 -1.66 -11.26 -3.87
N SER A 221 -2.59 -10.38 -3.51
CA SER A 221 -3.37 -10.50 -2.28
C SER A 221 -4.22 -11.76 -2.26
N PHE A 222 -4.86 -12.11 -3.39
CA PHE A 222 -5.64 -13.33 -3.54
C PHE A 222 -4.77 -14.60 -3.40
N VAL A 223 -3.60 -14.63 -4.05
CA VAL A 223 -2.66 -15.76 -3.96
C VAL A 223 -2.19 -15.96 -2.53
N ILE A 224 -1.85 -14.88 -1.82
CA ILE A 224 -1.41 -14.97 -0.41
C ILE A 224 -2.56 -15.42 0.50
N SER A 225 -3.79 -14.95 0.24
CA SER A 225 -4.97 -15.42 0.99
C SER A 225 -5.15 -16.93 0.85
N ILE A 226 -5.10 -17.45 -0.37
CA ILE A 226 -5.17 -18.90 -0.63
C ILE A 226 -4.03 -19.64 0.09
N TYR A 227 -2.81 -19.11 0.01
CA TYR A 227 -1.66 -19.71 0.69
C TYR A 227 -1.90 -19.81 2.20
N MET A 228 -2.41 -18.75 2.85
CA MET A 228 -2.71 -18.76 4.27
C MET A 228 -3.81 -19.76 4.64
N ASP A 229 -4.79 -19.97 3.77
CA ASP A 229 -5.88 -20.93 4.01
C ASP A 229 -5.42 -22.39 3.88
N ILE A 230 -4.55 -22.68 2.90
CA ILE A 230 -4.04 -24.04 2.64
C ILE A 230 -2.97 -24.45 3.66
N PHE A 231 -2.03 -23.54 3.99
CA PHE A 231 -0.87 -23.83 4.81
C PHE A 231 -1.04 -23.49 6.29
N LYS A 232 -2.21 -23.75 6.88
CA LYS A 232 -2.47 -23.55 8.32
C LYS A 232 -1.47 -24.27 9.25
N GLY A 233 -0.82 -25.34 8.79
CA GLY A 233 0.20 -26.08 9.54
C GLY A 233 1.52 -25.33 9.76
N PHE A 234 1.93 -24.43 8.87
CA PHE A 234 3.16 -23.64 9.03
C PHE A 234 3.06 -22.66 10.20
N SER A 235 1.88 -22.12 10.44
CA SER A 235 1.60 -21.24 11.58
C SER A 235 1.82 -21.96 12.91
N ASN A 236 1.59 -23.27 12.98
CA ASN A 236 1.77 -24.06 14.19
C ASN A 236 3.25 -24.32 14.51
N MET A 237 4.14 -24.38 13.49
CA MET A 237 5.57 -24.65 13.68
C MET A 237 6.37 -23.37 13.96
N TYR A 238 6.06 -22.26 13.30
CA TYR A 238 6.85 -21.00 13.37
C TYR A 238 6.09 -19.84 14.02
N GLY A 239 4.81 -20.03 14.41
CA GLY A 239 4.02 -19.04 15.12
C GLY A 239 3.94 -17.68 14.42
N SER A 240 4.18 -16.61 15.18
CA SER A 240 4.13 -15.22 14.68
C SER A 240 5.19 -14.91 13.61
N LEU A 241 6.30 -15.64 13.54
CA LEU A 241 7.35 -15.44 12.54
C LEU A 241 6.82 -15.67 11.12
N THR A 242 5.97 -16.69 10.93
CA THR A 242 5.32 -16.97 9.64
C THR A 242 4.54 -15.76 9.13
N THR A 243 3.80 -15.11 10.02
CA THR A 243 3.00 -13.92 9.65
C THR A 243 3.89 -12.76 9.21
N ILE A 244 4.99 -12.50 9.94
CA ILE A 244 5.95 -11.43 9.59
C ILE A 244 6.55 -11.69 8.22
N VAL A 245 6.98 -12.93 7.95
CA VAL A 245 7.57 -13.31 6.66
C VAL A 245 6.54 -13.18 5.53
N LEU A 246 5.28 -13.59 5.74
CA LEU A 246 4.23 -13.45 4.74
C LEU A 246 3.88 -11.98 4.45
N ILE A 247 3.82 -11.14 5.47
CA ILE A 247 3.63 -9.69 5.29
C ILE A 247 4.80 -9.10 4.49
N MET A 248 6.03 -9.49 4.81
CA MET A 248 7.22 -9.04 4.10
C MET A 248 7.20 -9.47 2.63
N LEU A 249 6.82 -10.72 2.36
CA LEU A 249 6.69 -11.26 1.01
C LEU A 249 5.58 -10.54 0.22
N TRP A 250 4.43 -10.27 0.85
CA TRP A 250 3.34 -9.52 0.24
C TRP A 250 3.74 -8.09 -0.10
N LEU A 251 4.42 -7.41 0.83
CA LEU A 251 4.93 -6.06 0.58
C LEU A 251 5.98 -6.07 -0.54
N TYR A 252 6.90 -7.05 -0.53
CA TYR A 252 7.88 -7.18 -1.60
C TYR A 252 7.21 -7.38 -2.96
N ALA A 253 6.26 -8.33 -3.07
CA ALA A 253 5.52 -8.56 -4.30
C ALA A 253 4.76 -7.30 -4.75
N SER A 254 4.14 -6.59 -3.81
CA SER A 254 3.39 -5.36 -4.08
C SER A 254 4.30 -4.24 -4.63
N MET A 255 5.47 -4.02 -4.03
CA MET A 255 6.44 -3.03 -4.49
C MET A 255 7.06 -3.43 -5.82
N TYR A 256 7.34 -4.72 -6.01
CA TYR A 256 7.86 -5.26 -7.25
C TYR A 256 6.88 -5.08 -8.42
N ILE A 257 5.59 -5.40 -8.22
CA ILE A 257 4.52 -5.19 -9.19
C ILE A 257 4.39 -3.70 -9.55
N MET A 258 4.48 -2.82 -8.55
CA MET A 258 4.43 -1.37 -8.78
C MET A 258 5.60 -0.89 -9.64
N LEU A 259 6.82 -1.35 -9.40
CA LEU A 259 7.98 -0.98 -10.23
C LEU A 259 7.86 -1.55 -11.65
N ILE A 260 7.36 -2.78 -11.82
CA ILE A 260 7.03 -3.32 -13.15
C ILE A 260 6.00 -2.45 -13.87
N GLY A 261 4.96 -1.99 -13.18
CA GLY A 261 3.98 -1.06 -13.76
C GLY A 261 4.62 0.24 -14.24
N GLY A 262 5.63 0.75 -13.51
CA GLY A 262 6.45 1.87 -13.97
C GLY A 262 7.20 1.58 -15.27
N GLU A 263 7.80 0.39 -15.40
CA GLU A 263 8.49 -0.06 -16.63
C GLU A 263 7.52 -0.18 -17.81
N ILE A 264 6.29 -0.69 -17.56
CA ILE A 264 5.24 -0.76 -18.59
C ILE A 264 4.88 0.64 -19.09
N ASN A 265 4.79 1.62 -18.20
CA ASN A 265 4.51 3.00 -18.59
C ASN A 265 5.60 3.58 -19.49
N VAL A 266 6.87 3.30 -19.20
CA VAL A 266 7.99 3.72 -20.07
C VAL A 266 7.89 3.09 -21.44
N LEU A 267 7.59 1.80 -21.54
CA LEU A 267 7.42 1.11 -22.83
C LEU A 267 6.27 1.68 -23.65
N VAL A 268 5.15 2.04 -23.00
CA VAL A 268 4.01 2.70 -23.68
C VAL A 268 4.40 4.09 -24.18
N GLU A 269 5.15 4.85 -23.38
CA GLU A 269 5.62 6.19 -23.75
C GLU A 269 6.58 6.12 -24.93
N GLU A 270 7.56 5.22 -24.92
CA GLU A 270 8.49 4.98 -26.03
C GLU A 270 7.75 4.57 -27.33
N HIS A 271 6.70 3.76 -27.22
CA HIS A 271 5.94 3.34 -28.42
C HIS A 271 5.15 4.48 -29.04
N LEU A 272 4.55 5.34 -28.24
CA LEU A 272 3.80 6.51 -28.67
C LEU A 272 4.71 7.59 -29.27
N ASP A 273 5.97 7.71 -28.81
CA ASP A 273 6.95 8.67 -29.36
C ASP A 273 7.52 8.21 -30.72
N ILE A 274 7.45 6.92 -31.04
CA ILE A 274 7.88 6.37 -32.35
C ILE A 274 6.76 6.55 -33.40
N GLU A 275 5.50 6.60 -33.00
CA GLU A 275 4.34 6.72 -33.89
C GLU A 275 3.98 8.18 -34.24
N ASN A 276 4.54 9.19 -33.54
CA ASN A 276 4.34 10.62 -33.79
C ASN A 276 5.56 11.23 -34.46
#